data_064e2bd8cf1eafed06304d1a45bf488b
#
_entry.id   064e2bd8cf1eafed06304d1a45bf488b
#
_cell.length_a   1.000
_cell.length_b   1.000
_cell.length_c   1.000
_cell.angle_alpha   90.00
_cell.angle_beta   90.00
_cell.angle_gamma   90.00
#
_symmetry.space_group_name_H-M   'P 1'
#
loop_
_entity.id
_entity.type
_entity.pdbx_description
1 polymer ?
#
loop_
_entity_poly.entity_id
_entity_poly.type
_entity_poly.pdbx_seq_one_letter_code
_entity_poly.pdbx_strand_id
1 'polypeptide(L)'
;MFKIRKTAALAALFCSSVLNAWASADHMVIAMPQIPTIIEPQGINNNAIDRYVGNVFETLLKADQKTGELKPGLAESWCRLSPDTVEFKLRSGVRFHDGTPLTADD
;
A
#
# COMPACT_ATOMS: atom_id res chain seq x y z
N MET A 1 -65.11 25.46 0.88
CA MET A 1 -64.97 24.25 0.03
C MET A 1 -63.81 24.49 -0.92
N PHE A 2 -62.56 24.24 -0.44
CA PHE A 2 -61.34 24.54 -1.18
C PHE A 2 -60.61 23.20 -1.47
N LYS A 3 -60.53 22.83 -2.77
CA LYS A 3 -59.88 21.62 -3.20
C LYS A 3 -58.37 21.90 -3.43
N ILE A 4 -57.53 21.45 -2.48
CA ILE A 4 -56.08 21.37 -2.71
C ILE A 4 -55.74 19.88 -2.93
N ARG A 5 -55.73 19.49 -4.17
CA ARG A 5 -55.21 18.16 -4.58
C ARG A 5 -54.57 18.34 -5.93
N LYS A 6 -53.26 18.68 -5.96
CA LYS A 6 -52.43 18.46 -7.17
C LYS A 6 -50.94 18.86 -7.00
N THR A 7 -50.39 18.91 -5.81
CA THR A 7 -48.95 19.28 -5.65
C THR A 7 -48.07 18.21 -5.00
N ALA A 8 -48.59 17.00 -4.80
CA ALA A 8 -47.82 15.92 -4.18
C ALA A 8 -47.12 14.97 -5.19
N ALA A 9 -47.27 15.18 -6.51
CA ALA A 9 -46.79 14.24 -7.53
C ALA A 9 -45.43 14.64 -8.16
N LEU A 10 -44.90 15.83 -7.88
CA LEU A 10 -43.64 16.30 -8.52
C LEU A 10 -42.40 16.14 -7.62
N ALA A 11 -42.56 15.82 -6.34
CA ALA A 11 -41.40 15.65 -5.43
C ALA A 11 -40.81 14.22 -5.40
N ALA A 12 -41.49 13.26 -6.02
CA ALA A 12 -41.04 11.86 -5.98
C ALA A 12 -40.10 11.47 -7.15
N LEU A 13 -39.86 12.35 -8.12
CA LEU A 13 -39.01 12.01 -9.28
C LEU A 13 -37.57 12.48 -9.18
N PHE A 14 -37.18 13.19 -8.11
CA PHE A 14 -35.81 13.70 -7.95
C PHE A 14 -34.91 12.86 -7.02
N CYS A 15 -35.39 11.75 -6.50
CA CYS A 15 -34.64 10.96 -5.52
C CYS A 15 -34.09 9.61 -6.06
N SER A 16 -34.14 9.35 -7.38
CA SER A 16 -33.73 8.05 -7.95
C SER A 16 -32.46 8.08 -8.82
N SER A 17 -31.69 9.17 -8.78
CA SER A 17 -30.34 9.15 -9.34
C SER A 17 -29.29 8.98 -8.22
N VAL A 18 -29.43 7.94 -7.40
CA VAL A 18 -28.28 7.39 -6.69
C VAL A 18 -27.41 6.76 -7.76
N LEU A 19 -26.42 7.49 -8.24
CA LEU A 19 -25.32 6.95 -9.01
C LEU A 19 -24.73 5.83 -8.18
N ASN A 20 -25.07 4.58 -8.51
CA ASN A 20 -24.32 3.44 -8.04
C ASN A 20 -22.93 3.57 -8.64
N ALA A 21 -22.01 4.19 -7.91
CA ALA A 21 -20.60 4.07 -8.18
C ALA A 21 -20.23 2.61 -7.92
N TRP A 22 -20.28 1.81 -8.99
CA TRP A 22 -19.76 0.45 -8.98
C TRP A 22 -18.23 0.59 -8.90
N ALA A 23 -17.70 0.58 -7.69
CA ALA A 23 -16.29 0.35 -7.49
C ALA A 23 -16.04 -1.07 -8.02
N SER A 24 -15.35 -1.19 -9.16
CA SER A 24 -14.86 -2.48 -9.61
C SER A 24 -13.86 -2.95 -8.55
N ALA A 25 -14.11 -4.14 -7.98
CA ALA A 25 -13.21 -4.73 -6.98
C ALA A 25 -11.83 -5.07 -7.58
N ASP A 26 -11.73 -5.10 -8.92
CA ASP A 26 -10.54 -5.57 -9.63
C ASP A 26 -9.56 -4.46 -10.03
N HIS A 27 -9.96 -3.20 -9.92
CA HIS A 27 -9.13 -2.07 -10.34
C HIS A 27 -9.14 -0.94 -9.31
N MET A 28 -7.94 -0.61 -8.83
CA MET A 28 -7.71 0.58 -8.03
C MET A 28 -6.86 1.57 -8.83
N VAL A 29 -7.32 2.81 -8.96
CA VAL A 29 -6.56 3.90 -9.58
C VAL A 29 -6.09 4.85 -8.51
N ILE A 30 -4.78 4.99 -8.37
CA ILE A 30 -4.14 5.92 -7.42
C ILE A 30 -3.50 7.04 -8.23
N ALA A 31 -4.02 8.27 -8.12
CA ALA A 31 -3.42 9.45 -8.71
C ALA A 31 -2.32 9.98 -7.79
N MET A 32 -1.12 10.16 -8.32
CA MET A 32 0.03 10.67 -7.58
C MET A 32 0.64 11.86 -8.30
N PRO A 33 1.12 12.89 -7.56
CA PRO A 33 1.62 14.13 -8.15
C PRO A 33 2.97 13.98 -8.86
N GLN A 34 3.69 12.90 -8.60
CA GLN A 34 4.99 12.61 -9.22
C GLN A 34 5.06 11.15 -9.64
N ILE A 35 5.59 10.92 -10.84
CA ILE A 35 5.95 9.59 -11.33
C ILE A 35 7.45 9.42 -11.11
N PRO A 36 7.91 8.34 -10.43
CA PRO A 36 9.33 8.08 -10.28
C PRO A 36 9.93 7.78 -11.66
N THR A 37 11.02 8.45 -11.98
CA THR A 37 11.78 8.18 -13.21
C THR A 37 12.63 6.93 -13.10
N ILE A 38 12.93 6.49 -11.89
CA ILE A 38 13.70 5.30 -11.56
C ILE A 38 13.04 4.64 -10.35
N ILE A 39 12.78 3.34 -10.44
CA ILE A 39 12.31 2.51 -9.33
C ILE A 39 13.52 1.75 -8.79
N GLU A 40 14.42 2.47 -8.11
CA GLU A 40 15.62 1.92 -7.49
C GLU A 40 15.53 2.15 -5.96
N PRO A 41 15.41 1.07 -5.15
CA PRO A 41 15.20 1.20 -3.70
C PRO A 41 16.38 1.83 -2.96
N GLN A 42 17.59 1.79 -3.53
CA GLN A 42 18.81 2.31 -2.89
C GLN A 42 19.20 3.73 -3.35
N GLY A 43 18.61 4.21 -4.44
CA GLY A 43 19.13 5.38 -5.13
C GLY A 43 18.53 6.73 -4.77
N ILE A 44 17.34 6.80 -4.19
CA ILE A 44 16.64 8.09 -4.05
C ILE A 44 15.85 8.15 -2.74
N ASN A 45 16.35 8.96 -1.83
CA ASN A 45 15.67 9.28 -0.58
C ASN A 45 14.64 10.40 -0.82
N ASN A 46 13.45 10.04 -1.31
CA ASN A 46 12.36 10.96 -1.62
C ASN A 46 11.02 10.34 -1.21
N ASN A 47 10.29 11.02 -0.34
CA ASN A 47 8.98 10.58 0.18
C ASN A 47 7.96 10.17 -0.91
N ALA A 48 8.08 10.71 -2.12
CA ALA A 48 7.20 10.33 -3.23
C ALA A 48 7.54 8.92 -3.75
N ILE A 49 8.82 8.58 -3.80
CA ILE A 49 9.34 7.29 -4.29
C ILE A 49 9.12 6.20 -3.25
N ASP A 50 9.28 6.50 -1.96
CA ASP A 50 9.05 5.55 -0.87
C ASP A 50 7.65 4.93 -0.93
N ARG A 51 6.66 5.69 -1.40
CA ARG A 51 5.29 5.20 -1.59
C ARG A 51 5.15 4.16 -2.71
N TYR A 52 6.00 4.23 -3.74
CA TYR A 52 6.04 3.22 -4.81
C TYR A 52 6.91 2.04 -4.40
N VAL A 53 8.10 2.33 -3.89
CA VAL A 53 9.09 1.33 -3.47
C VAL A 53 8.50 0.38 -2.43
N GLY A 54 7.80 0.93 -1.42
CA GLY A 54 7.16 0.13 -0.37
C GLY A 54 6.04 -0.82 -0.83
N ASN A 55 5.50 -0.63 -2.05
CA ASN A 55 4.52 -1.54 -2.64
C ASN A 55 5.15 -2.62 -3.55
N VAL A 56 6.39 -2.42 -3.97
CA VAL A 56 7.09 -3.32 -4.92
C VAL A 56 8.20 -4.10 -4.23
N PHE A 57 8.88 -3.49 -3.27
CA PHE A 57 10.02 -4.07 -2.58
C PHE A 57 9.72 -4.29 -1.09
N GLU A 58 10.23 -5.37 -0.56
CA GLU A 58 10.26 -5.61 0.88
C GLU A 58 11.66 -5.39 1.44
N THR A 59 11.73 -5.00 2.71
CA THR A 59 12.99 -4.78 3.44
C THR A 59 13.22 -5.89 4.46
N LEU A 60 14.48 -6.10 4.86
CA LEU A 60 14.82 -7.04 5.93
C LEU A 60 14.06 -6.72 7.22
N LEU A 61 14.00 -5.44 7.59
CA LEU A 61 13.27 -4.93 8.74
C LEU A 61 12.33 -3.80 8.32
N LYS A 62 11.22 -3.67 8.99
CA LYS A 62 10.24 -2.58 8.81
C LYS A 62 10.33 -1.63 10.02
N ALA A 63 10.39 -0.33 9.77
CA ALA A 63 10.30 0.66 10.84
C ALA A 63 8.83 1.04 11.08
N ASP A 64 8.39 1.01 12.32
CA ASP A 64 7.10 1.58 12.70
C ASP A 64 7.17 3.11 12.51
N GLN A 65 6.29 3.65 11.67
CA GLN A 65 6.32 5.07 11.31
C GLN A 65 6.01 6.02 12.47
N LYS A 66 5.39 5.53 13.55
CA LYS A 66 5.04 6.36 14.70
C LYS A 66 6.09 6.30 15.80
N THR A 67 6.63 5.11 16.05
CA THR A 67 7.57 4.86 17.17
C THR A 67 9.01 4.78 16.73
N GLY A 68 9.29 4.53 15.44
CA GLY A 68 10.63 4.22 14.92
C GLY A 68 11.13 2.82 15.30
N GLU A 69 10.30 2.03 15.98
CA GLU A 69 10.65 0.68 16.40
C GLU A 69 10.83 -0.24 15.18
N LEU A 70 11.91 -1.02 15.19
CA LEU A 70 12.17 -2.01 14.15
C LEU A 70 11.32 -3.27 14.38
N LYS A 71 10.65 -3.69 13.31
CA LYS A 71 9.81 -4.89 13.27
C LYS A 71 10.31 -5.87 12.21
N PRO A 72 10.02 -7.17 12.35
CA PRO A 72 10.34 -8.16 11.32
C PRO A 72 9.77 -7.79 9.96
N GLY A 73 10.60 -7.99 8.90
CA GLY A 73 10.24 -7.89 7.50
C GLY A 73 10.56 -9.21 6.78
N LEU A 74 11.50 -9.21 5.84
CA LEU A 74 12.05 -10.43 5.25
C LEU A 74 12.91 -11.21 6.25
N ALA A 75 13.53 -10.52 7.23
CA ALA A 75 14.12 -11.18 8.38
C ALA A 75 13.06 -11.37 9.48
N GLU A 76 12.95 -12.59 10.01
CA GLU A 76 12.07 -12.91 11.14
C GLU A 76 12.66 -12.51 12.49
N SER A 77 14.01 -12.47 12.57
CA SER A 77 14.77 -12.03 13.74
C SER A 77 16.16 -11.55 13.36
N TRP A 78 16.80 -10.81 14.25
CA TRP A 78 18.17 -10.33 14.09
C TRP A 78 18.87 -10.24 15.44
N CYS A 79 20.19 -10.37 15.42
CA CYS A 79 21.05 -10.24 16.61
C CYS A 79 22.33 -9.49 16.25
N ARG A 80 22.74 -8.55 17.09
CA ARG A 80 24.04 -7.90 16.96
C ARG A 80 25.11 -8.78 17.61
N LEU A 81 26.02 -9.31 16.81
CA LEU A 81 27.12 -10.16 17.26
C LEU A 81 28.33 -9.36 17.72
N SER A 82 28.61 -8.21 17.04
CA SER A 82 29.70 -7.29 17.38
C SER A 82 29.29 -5.84 17.02
N PRO A 83 30.13 -4.82 17.32
CA PRO A 83 29.84 -3.43 16.93
C PRO A 83 29.55 -3.24 15.43
N ASP A 84 30.14 -4.06 14.58
CA ASP A 84 30.13 -3.99 13.13
C ASP A 84 29.46 -5.20 12.46
N THR A 85 28.89 -6.14 13.23
CA THR A 85 28.29 -7.35 12.69
C THR A 85 26.89 -7.55 13.24
N VAL A 86 25.92 -7.67 12.33
CA VAL A 86 24.54 -8.04 12.66
C VAL A 86 24.17 -9.29 11.85
N GLU A 87 23.67 -10.30 12.54
CA GLU A 87 23.13 -11.50 11.93
C GLU A 87 21.62 -11.36 11.74
N PHE A 88 21.13 -11.72 10.56
CA PHE A 88 19.71 -11.76 10.24
C PHE A 88 19.29 -13.19 9.95
N LYS A 89 18.18 -13.63 10.55
CA LYS A 89 17.55 -14.89 10.21
C LYS A 89 16.43 -14.61 9.20
N LEU A 90 16.62 -15.04 7.95
CA LEU A 90 15.63 -14.84 6.89
C LEU A 90 14.40 -15.72 7.12
N ARG A 91 13.24 -15.18 6.74
CA ARG A 91 11.99 -15.94 6.73
C ARG A 91 12.05 -17.03 5.67
N SER A 92 11.63 -18.23 6.01
CA SER A 92 11.60 -19.33 5.06
C SER A 92 10.45 -19.20 4.05
N GLY A 93 10.67 -19.72 2.84
CA GLY A 93 9.63 -19.79 1.80
C GLY A 93 9.36 -18.48 1.08
N VAL A 94 10.16 -17.43 1.30
CA VAL A 94 10.07 -16.18 0.54
C VAL A 94 10.53 -16.41 -0.89
N ARG A 95 9.83 -15.79 -1.84
CA ARG A 95 10.14 -15.86 -3.27
C ARG A 95 10.10 -14.48 -3.90
N PHE A 96 10.93 -14.25 -4.90
CA PHE A 96 10.85 -13.11 -5.79
C PHE A 96 9.60 -13.17 -6.68
N HIS A 97 9.30 -12.08 -7.40
CA HIS A 97 8.13 -12.00 -8.29
C HIS A 97 8.19 -12.99 -9.47
N ASP A 98 9.38 -13.40 -9.87
CA ASP A 98 9.61 -14.44 -10.90
C ASP A 98 9.48 -15.87 -10.36
N GLY A 99 9.25 -16.02 -9.04
CA GLY A 99 9.10 -17.31 -8.37
C GLY A 99 10.40 -17.92 -7.85
N THR A 100 11.57 -17.31 -8.09
CA THR A 100 12.84 -17.79 -7.53
C THR A 100 12.86 -17.63 -6.00
N PRO A 101 13.45 -18.57 -5.24
CA PRO A 101 13.53 -18.44 -3.79
C PRO A 101 14.52 -17.35 -3.39
N LEU A 102 14.19 -16.58 -2.34
CA LEU A 102 15.12 -15.67 -1.68
C LEU A 102 16.08 -16.47 -0.80
N THR A 103 17.37 -16.20 -0.95
CA THR A 103 18.44 -16.81 -0.15
C THR A 103 19.34 -15.74 0.49
N ALA A 104 20.33 -16.15 1.28
CA ALA A 104 21.30 -15.22 1.87
C ALA A 104 22.39 -14.77 0.88
N ASP A 105 22.43 -15.37 -0.31
CA ASP A 105 23.39 -15.03 -1.37
C ASP A 105 22.87 -13.91 -2.30
N ASP A 106 21.59 -13.52 -2.15
CA ASP A 106 20.95 -12.42 -2.87
C ASP A 106 21.19 -11.09 -2.17
#